data_152c1b30da0ea1841dc2d5d0048f3808
#
_entry.id   152c1b30da0ea1841dc2d5d0048f3808
#
_cell.length_a   1.000
_cell.length_b   1.000
_cell.length_c   1.000
_cell.angle_alpha   90.00
_cell.angle_beta   90.00
_cell.angle_gamma   90.00
#
_symmetry.space_group_name_H-M   'P 1'
#
loop_
_entity.id
_entity.type
_entity.pdbx_description
1 polymer ?
#
loop_
_entity_poly.entity_id
_entity_poly.type
_entity_poly.pdbx_seq_one_letter_code
_entity_poly.pdbx_strand_id
1 'polypeptide(L)'
;MSGVCRGFSSLSVKILTEATLLSPCPWFVSARSKFTKARIPKELFEERSKEHEKYGGDPDQPHKLHIVTRVKSVMRRPYWEKEMVKHLGLEKAHAAVIHKNTPAVNSQLKFIKHLVRIQPLKTPYGLPAEQDMGDTYINSRGELIVRRLLQPVEPKAIES
;
A
#
# COMPACT_ATOMS: atom_id res chain seq x y z
N MET A 1 26.02 -52.06 -65.86
CA MET A 1 24.62 -52.20 -65.42
C MET A 1 24.33 -51.04 -64.50
N SER A 2 24.09 -49.90 -65.00
CA SER A 2 22.86 -49.21 -65.39
C SER A 2 21.82 -49.16 -64.24
N GLY A 3 21.78 -48.03 -63.55
CA GLY A 3 20.78 -47.69 -62.57
C GLY A 3 20.64 -46.19 -62.45
N VAL A 4 19.82 -45.64 -63.30
CA VAL A 4 19.45 -44.22 -63.41
C VAL A 4 18.55 -43.88 -62.26
N CYS A 5 18.98 -43.03 -61.35
CA CYS A 5 18.12 -42.37 -60.41
C CYS A 5 17.72 -41.00 -60.95
N ARG A 6 16.48 -40.91 -61.37
CA ARG A 6 15.83 -39.70 -61.83
C ARG A 6 15.63 -38.74 -60.65
N GLY A 7 16.02 -37.47 -60.87
CA GLY A 7 15.78 -36.40 -59.99
C GLY A 7 14.28 -36.14 -59.76
N PHE A 8 13.91 -36.10 -58.50
CA PHE A 8 12.64 -35.54 -58.11
C PHE A 8 12.82 -34.04 -57.98
N SER A 9 12.26 -33.32 -58.91
CA SER A 9 12.08 -31.88 -58.87
C SER A 9 11.32 -31.50 -57.58
N SER A 10 11.92 -30.66 -56.83
CA SER A 10 11.27 -30.02 -55.71
C SER A 10 10.05 -29.23 -56.16
N LEU A 11 8.90 -29.83 -56.02
CA LEU A 11 7.66 -29.09 -56.02
C LEU A 11 7.67 -28.21 -54.75
N SER A 12 8.01 -26.96 -54.98
CA SER A 12 7.73 -25.90 -54.00
C SER A 12 6.22 -25.93 -53.74
N VAL A 13 5.85 -26.61 -52.69
CA VAL A 13 4.54 -26.42 -52.09
C VAL A 13 4.56 -25.01 -51.49
N LYS A 14 4.13 -24.06 -52.28
CA LYS A 14 3.65 -22.80 -51.76
C LYS A 14 2.49 -23.14 -50.84
N ILE A 15 2.77 -23.37 -49.61
CA ILE A 15 1.77 -23.29 -48.56
C ILE A 15 1.31 -21.83 -48.60
N LEU A 16 0.24 -21.62 -49.31
CA LEU A 16 -0.60 -20.47 -49.14
C LEU A 16 -1.07 -20.52 -47.69
N THR A 17 -0.29 -19.87 -46.85
CA THR A 17 -0.79 -19.38 -45.58
C THR A 17 -1.75 -18.24 -45.92
N GLU A 18 -2.87 -18.59 -46.51
CA GLU A 18 -4.06 -17.78 -46.30
C GLU A 18 -4.34 -17.85 -44.80
N ALA A 19 -3.64 -17.00 -44.11
CA ALA A 19 -4.16 -16.48 -42.87
C ALA A 19 -5.51 -15.85 -43.24
N THR A 20 -6.54 -16.68 -43.23
CA THR A 20 -7.89 -16.21 -43.11
C THR A 20 -7.82 -15.32 -41.88
N LEU A 21 -7.72 -14.05 -42.15
CA LEU A 21 -8.02 -13.01 -41.20
C LEU A 21 -9.47 -13.27 -40.77
N LEU A 22 -9.60 -14.17 -39.80
CA LEU A 22 -10.77 -14.20 -38.93
C LEU A 22 -10.82 -12.79 -38.37
N SER A 23 -11.56 -11.94 -39.05
CA SER A 23 -11.91 -10.65 -38.53
C SER A 23 -12.38 -10.92 -37.10
N PRO A 24 -11.73 -10.35 -36.09
CA PRO A 24 -12.11 -10.63 -34.71
C PRO A 24 -13.58 -10.25 -34.60
N CYS A 25 -14.42 -11.27 -34.34
CA CYS A 25 -15.85 -11.04 -34.12
C CYS A 25 -15.99 -9.81 -33.26
N PRO A 26 -16.83 -8.84 -33.62
CA PRO A 26 -16.97 -7.59 -32.87
C PRO A 26 -17.34 -7.82 -31.39
N TRP A 27 -17.77 -9.00 -31.04
CA TRP A 27 -18.03 -9.46 -29.67
C TRP A 27 -16.78 -9.66 -28.84
N PHE A 28 -15.61 -9.90 -29.46
CA PHE A 28 -14.36 -10.12 -28.73
C PHE A 28 -13.63 -8.84 -28.37
N VAL A 29 -13.97 -7.73 -28.97
CA VAL A 29 -13.24 -6.46 -28.79
C VAL A 29 -13.55 -5.79 -27.45
N SER A 30 -14.56 -6.24 -26.74
CA SER A 30 -15.02 -5.53 -25.55
C SER A 30 -14.84 -6.24 -24.22
N ALA A 31 -14.08 -7.31 -24.15
CA ALA A 31 -13.65 -7.82 -22.87
C ALA A 31 -12.55 -6.91 -22.29
N ARG A 32 -12.90 -5.68 -22.01
CA ARG A 32 -12.12 -4.85 -21.08
C ARG A 32 -12.10 -5.58 -19.76
N SER A 33 -11.05 -6.32 -19.50
CA SER A 33 -10.86 -6.86 -18.16
C SER A 33 -10.90 -5.67 -17.22
N LYS A 34 -11.80 -5.68 -16.26
CA LYS A 34 -11.91 -4.65 -15.21
C LYS A 34 -10.59 -4.45 -14.46
N PHE A 35 -9.66 -5.37 -14.64
CA PHE A 35 -8.34 -5.39 -14.01
C PHE A 35 -7.26 -4.58 -14.75
N THR A 36 -7.46 -4.21 -16.01
CA THR A 36 -6.50 -3.38 -16.74
C THR A 36 -6.59 -1.89 -16.39
N LYS A 37 -7.59 -1.51 -15.59
CA LYS A 37 -7.84 -0.10 -15.26
C LYS A 37 -6.88 0.57 -14.31
N ALA A 38 -6.02 -0.14 -13.67
CA ALA A 38 -5.26 0.49 -12.60
C ALA A 38 -3.82 0.04 -12.58
N ARG A 39 -3.10 0.32 -13.62
CA ARG A 39 -1.69 0.60 -13.42
C ARG A 39 -1.65 1.92 -12.65
N ILE A 40 -1.29 1.80 -11.39
CA ILE A 40 -1.03 2.96 -10.54
C ILE A 40 0.06 3.77 -11.26
N PRO A 41 -0.14 5.06 -11.52
CA PRO A 41 0.88 5.91 -12.15
C PRO A 41 2.20 5.82 -11.37
N LYS A 42 3.32 5.88 -12.06
CA LYS A 42 4.65 5.86 -11.43
C LYS A 42 4.82 7.00 -10.43
N GLU A 43 4.29 8.17 -10.76
CA GLU A 43 4.27 9.36 -9.92
C GLU A 43 3.69 9.08 -8.52
N LEU A 44 2.61 8.33 -8.46
CA LEU A 44 1.99 7.98 -7.17
C LEU A 44 2.87 7.02 -6.34
N PHE A 45 3.63 6.14 -7.00
CA PHE A 45 4.60 5.31 -6.30
C PHE A 45 5.75 6.13 -5.75
N GLU A 46 6.23 7.11 -6.50
CA GLU A 46 7.30 8.01 -6.06
C GLU A 46 6.86 8.89 -4.89
N GLU A 47 5.64 9.43 -4.95
CA GLU A 47 5.06 10.18 -3.84
C GLU A 47 4.94 9.33 -2.58
N ARG A 48 4.45 8.09 -2.72
CA ARG A 48 4.34 7.16 -1.59
C ARG A 48 5.69 6.71 -1.07
N SER A 49 6.68 6.56 -1.94
CA SER A 49 8.05 6.26 -1.52
C SER A 49 8.64 7.39 -0.69
N LYS A 50 8.49 8.64 -1.15
CA LYS A 50 8.91 9.84 -0.40
C LYS A 50 8.18 9.96 0.94
N GLU A 51 6.87 9.66 0.97
CA GLU A 51 6.12 9.60 2.23
C GLU A 51 6.66 8.50 3.15
N HIS A 52 6.99 7.34 2.59
CA HIS A 52 7.54 6.24 3.36
C HIS A 52 8.93 6.57 3.93
N GLU A 53 9.80 7.19 3.16
CA GLU A 53 11.11 7.68 3.62
C GLU A 53 10.97 8.71 4.74
N LYS A 54 9.98 9.58 4.64
CA LYS A 54 9.73 10.62 5.65
C LYS A 54 9.14 10.08 6.95
N TYR A 55 8.24 9.11 6.88
CA TYR A 55 7.47 8.58 8.01
C TYR A 55 7.73 7.10 8.29
N GLY A 56 8.41 6.41 7.39
CA GLY A 56 8.80 5.01 7.55
C GLY A 56 9.80 4.83 8.69
N GLY A 57 9.82 3.64 9.25
CA GLY A 57 10.85 3.25 10.21
C GLY A 57 12.09 2.70 9.52
N ASP A 58 13.17 2.56 10.26
CA ASP A 58 14.38 1.92 9.77
C ASP A 58 14.14 0.44 9.47
N PRO A 59 14.59 -0.07 8.33
CA PRO A 59 14.43 -1.49 7.96
C PRO A 59 15.20 -2.42 8.92
N ASP A 60 16.33 -1.97 9.47
CA ASP A 60 17.18 -2.75 10.36
C ASP A 60 16.61 -2.82 11.79
N GLN A 61 15.88 -1.77 12.20
CA GLN A 61 15.24 -1.71 13.50
C GLN A 61 13.74 -1.41 13.33
N PRO A 62 12.91 -2.43 13.09
CA PRO A 62 11.48 -2.24 12.90
C PRO A 62 10.86 -1.69 14.18
N HIS A 63 10.02 -0.66 14.00
CA HIS A 63 9.30 -0.05 15.11
C HIS A 63 8.34 -1.06 15.78
N LYS A 64 8.16 -0.92 17.07
CA LYS A 64 7.34 -1.84 17.89
C LYS A 64 5.85 -1.52 17.84
N LEU A 65 5.51 -0.27 17.60
CA LEU A 65 4.14 0.24 17.64
C LEU A 65 3.77 0.97 16.35
N HIS A 66 2.58 0.71 15.85
CA HIS A 66 1.97 1.40 14.71
C HIS A 66 0.93 2.40 15.18
N ILE A 67 0.90 3.56 14.55
CA ILE A 67 -0.25 4.44 14.57
C ILE A 67 -1.06 4.16 13.31
N VAL A 68 -2.30 3.75 13.50
CA VAL A 68 -3.22 3.48 12.40
C VAL A 68 -4.33 4.51 12.42
N THR A 69 -4.51 5.20 11.30
CA THR A 69 -5.54 6.22 11.14
C THR A 69 -6.40 5.89 9.94
N ARG A 70 -7.71 5.82 10.11
CA ARG A 70 -8.62 5.60 8.98
C ARG A 70 -8.84 6.91 8.22
N VAL A 71 -8.48 6.92 6.93
CA VAL A 71 -8.60 8.09 6.04
C VAL A 71 -9.84 8.01 5.17
N LYS A 72 -10.16 6.80 4.65
CA LYS A 72 -11.28 6.61 3.73
C LYS A 72 -12.51 6.02 4.41
N SER A 73 -13.69 6.36 3.90
CA SER A 73 -14.95 5.82 4.38
C SER A 73 -15.08 4.33 4.10
N VAL A 74 -15.72 3.62 5.02
CA VAL A 74 -16.02 2.18 4.93
C VAL A 74 -17.37 1.92 4.25
N MET A 75 -18.15 2.96 3.94
CA MET A 75 -19.43 2.81 3.25
C MET A 75 -19.21 2.21 1.85
N ARG A 76 -20.13 1.37 1.43
CA ARG A 76 -20.10 0.64 0.14
C ARG A 76 -18.89 -0.31 -0.01
N ARG A 77 -18.25 -0.68 1.10
CA ARG A 77 -17.20 -1.70 1.11
C ARG A 77 -17.76 -3.07 1.47
N PRO A 78 -17.08 -4.16 1.09
CA PRO A 78 -17.44 -5.51 1.47
C PRO A 78 -17.54 -5.68 2.99
N TYR A 79 -18.34 -6.64 3.43
CA TYR A 79 -18.58 -6.85 4.87
C TYR A 79 -17.32 -7.21 5.65
N TRP A 80 -16.39 -7.98 5.03
CA TRP A 80 -15.12 -8.36 5.66
C TRP A 80 -14.20 -7.17 5.94
N GLU A 81 -14.17 -6.15 5.06
CA GLU A 81 -13.40 -4.92 5.32
C GLU A 81 -14.02 -4.14 6.49
N LYS A 82 -15.36 -4.08 6.55
CA LYS A 82 -16.07 -3.42 7.64
C LYS A 82 -15.80 -4.09 8.98
N GLU A 83 -15.80 -5.40 8.99
CA GLU A 83 -15.52 -6.20 10.16
C GLU A 83 -14.09 -6.00 10.67
N MET A 84 -13.10 -6.00 9.75
CA MET A 84 -11.71 -5.71 10.09
C MET A 84 -11.52 -4.31 10.67
N VAL A 85 -12.16 -3.30 10.09
CA VAL A 85 -12.13 -1.92 10.60
C VAL A 85 -12.71 -1.85 12.01
N LYS A 86 -13.79 -2.57 12.27
CA LYS A 86 -14.45 -2.66 13.57
C LYS A 86 -13.56 -3.38 14.60
N HIS A 87 -12.98 -4.50 14.19
CA HIS A 87 -12.07 -5.29 15.03
C HIS A 87 -10.84 -4.49 15.45
N LEU A 88 -10.30 -3.67 14.57
CA LEU A 88 -9.16 -2.79 14.86
C LEU A 88 -9.55 -1.46 15.54
N GLY A 89 -10.82 -1.27 15.90
CA GLY A 89 -11.29 -0.05 16.57
C GLY A 89 -11.20 1.22 15.73
N LEU A 90 -11.16 1.10 14.40
CA LEU A 90 -11.03 2.22 13.46
C LEU A 90 -12.38 2.78 13.00
N GLU A 91 -13.40 2.76 13.86
CA GLU A 91 -14.74 3.22 13.52
C GLU A 91 -14.80 4.72 13.25
N LYS A 92 -14.08 5.50 14.05
CA LYS A 92 -13.98 6.96 13.87
C LYS A 92 -13.01 7.31 12.75
N ALA A 93 -13.43 8.18 11.83
CA ALA A 93 -12.53 8.70 10.81
C ALA A 93 -11.49 9.63 11.45
N HIS A 94 -10.27 9.58 10.93
CA HIS A 94 -9.14 10.40 11.37
C HIS A 94 -8.72 10.26 12.83
N ALA A 95 -9.32 9.34 13.57
CA ALA A 95 -8.84 9.00 14.91
C ALA A 95 -7.60 8.11 14.80
N ALA A 96 -6.56 8.46 15.54
CA ALA A 96 -5.34 7.67 15.63
C ALA A 96 -5.52 6.55 16.68
N VAL A 97 -5.25 5.32 16.28
CA VAL A 97 -5.29 4.14 17.16
C VAL A 97 -3.90 3.50 17.16
N ILE A 98 -3.40 3.14 18.34
CA ILE A 98 -2.10 2.51 18.48
C ILE A 98 -2.27 1.00 18.47
N HIS A 99 -1.51 0.32 17.63
CA HIS A 99 -1.45 -1.13 17.55
C HIS A 99 -0.02 -1.64 17.71
N LYS A 100 0.13 -2.83 18.28
CA LYS A 100 1.43 -3.52 18.34
C LYS A 100 1.83 -4.02 16.94
N ASN A 101 3.11 -3.92 16.60
CA ASN A 101 3.65 -4.48 15.38
C ASN A 101 3.80 -6.00 15.54
N THR A 102 2.71 -6.73 15.35
CA THR A 102 2.67 -8.18 15.38
C THR A 102 2.24 -8.73 14.00
N PRO A 103 2.70 -9.91 13.61
CA PRO A 103 2.32 -10.49 12.31
C PRO A 103 0.81 -10.67 12.16
N ALA A 104 0.08 -10.93 13.25
CA ALA A 104 -1.37 -11.04 13.26
C ALA A 104 -2.04 -9.71 12.89
N VAL A 105 -1.64 -8.60 13.52
CA VAL A 105 -2.14 -7.26 13.20
C VAL A 105 -1.75 -6.84 11.79
N ASN A 106 -0.51 -7.14 11.38
CA ASN A 106 -0.04 -6.80 10.04
C ASN A 106 -0.82 -7.53 8.94
N SER A 107 -1.20 -8.79 9.17
CA SER A 107 -2.07 -9.52 8.23
C SER A 107 -3.45 -8.86 8.10
N GLN A 108 -4.05 -8.43 9.19
CA GLN A 108 -5.33 -7.71 9.18
C GLN A 108 -5.22 -6.35 8.48
N LEU A 109 -4.17 -5.59 8.76
CA LEU A 109 -3.90 -4.30 8.12
C LEU A 109 -3.69 -4.44 6.61
N LYS A 110 -3.13 -5.56 6.14
CA LYS A 110 -2.95 -5.84 4.73
C LYS A 110 -4.27 -5.83 3.94
N PHE A 111 -5.37 -6.28 4.53
CA PHE A 111 -6.69 -6.27 3.89
C PHE A 111 -7.27 -4.87 3.75
N ILE A 112 -7.02 -4.01 4.73
CA ILE A 112 -7.60 -2.65 4.79
C ILE A 112 -6.61 -1.54 4.46
N LYS A 113 -5.39 -1.86 4.00
CA LYS A 113 -4.32 -0.89 3.73
C LYS A 113 -4.71 0.30 2.84
N HIS A 114 -5.72 0.11 1.98
CA HIS A 114 -6.23 1.14 1.07
C HIS A 114 -7.18 2.14 1.75
N LEU A 115 -7.64 1.84 2.96
CA LEU A 115 -8.54 2.69 3.75
C LEU A 115 -7.82 3.45 4.86
N VAL A 116 -6.65 2.95 5.27
CA VAL A 116 -5.92 3.42 6.44
C VAL A 116 -4.57 4.02 6.06
N ARG A 117 -4.08 4.86 6.94
CA ARG A 117 -2.70 5.35 6.94
C ARG A 117 -2.00 4.74 8.14
N ILE A 118 -0.85 4.14 7.92
CA ILE A 118 -0.04 3.49 8.93
C ILE A 118 1.24 4.29 9.08
N GLN A 119 1.57 4.66 10.30
CA GLN A 119 2.78 5.40 10.64
C GLN A 119 3.48 4.72 11.83
N PRO A 120 4.80 4.78 11.94
CA PRO A 120 5.51 4.34 13.13
C PRO A 120 5.22 5.29 14.29
N LEU A 121 5.02 4.75 15.48
CA LEU A 121 4.96 5.55 16.69
C LEU A 121 6.37 5.87 17.14
N LYS A 122 6.68 7.15 17.25
CA LYS A 122 7.93 7.65 17.81
C LYS A 122 7.74 8.04 19.26
N THR A 123 8.59 7.55 20.12
CA THR A 123 8.57 7.87 21.56
C THR A 123 9.87 8.58 21.93
N PRO A 124 9.99 9.87 21.66
CA PRO A 124 11.24 10.61 21.91
C PRO A 124 11.64 10.61 23.38
N TYR A 125 10.66 10.57 24.28
CA TYR A 125 10.88 10.56 25.74
C TYR A 125 10.72 9.17 26.37
N GLY A 126 10.72 8.11 25.56
CA GLY A 126 10.43 6.76 26.04
C GLY A 126 8.94 6.47 26.19
N LEU A 127 8.63 5.35 26.82
CA LEU A 127 7.23 4.98 27.12
C LEU A 127 6.79 5.75 28.37
N PRO A 128 5.57 6.30 28.39
CA PRO A 128 5.04 6.99 29.56
C PRO A 128 4.86 6.01 30.72
N ALA A 129 5.03 6.49 31.94
CA ALA A 129 4.68 5.74 33.14
C ALA A 129 3.17 5.55 33.23
N GLU A 130 2.71 4.57 33.99
CA GLU A 130 1.27 4.30 34.15
C GLU A 130 0.48 5.52 34.65
N GLN A 131 1.11 6.34 35.48
CA GLN A 131 0.51 7.56 36.02
C GLN A 131 0.32 8.65 34.96
N ASP A 132 1.19 8.70 33.95
CA ASP A 132 1.19 9.73 32.92
C ASP A 132 0.39 9.32 31.66
N MET A 133 -0.13 8.10 31.64
CA MET A 133 -0.90 7.58 30.49
C MET A 133 -2.10 8.45 30.12
N GLY A 134 -2.76 9.08 31.09
CA GLY A 134 -3.90 9.99 30.86
C GLY A 134 -3.51 11.32 30.21
N ASP A 135 -2.27 11.76 30.41
CA ASP A 135 -1.77 13.06 29.93
C ASP A 135 -0.97 12.95 28.62
N THR A 136 -1.10 11.85 27.91
CA THR A 136 -0.41 11.64 26.64
C THR A 136 -1.26 12.11 25.47
N TYR A 137 -0.60 12.61 24.43
CA TYR A 137 -1.24 12.87 23.14
C TYR A 137 -0.30 12.53 21.97
N ILE A 138 -0.90 12.23 20.82
CA ILE A 138 -0.18 11.91 19.60
C ILE A 138 -0.14 13.13 18.71
N ASN A 139 1.06 13.57 18.35
CA ASN A 139 1.25 14.66 17.42
C ASN A 139 0.97 14.19 15.96
N SER A 140 0.69 15.13 15.05
CA SER A 140 0.53 14.87 13.62
C SER A 140 1.75 14.19 12.95
N ARG A 141 2.92 14.32 13.56
CA ARG A 141 4.17 13.66 13.13
C ARG A 141 4.31 12.20 13.57
N GLY A 142 3.35 11.70 14.37
CA GLY A 142 3.41 10.35 14.94
C GLY A 142 4.29 10.24 16.19
N GLU A 143 4.48 11.33 16.90
CA GLU A 143 5.24 11.36 18.16
C GLU A 143 4.28 11.31 19.34
N LEU A 144 4.57 10.42 20.29
CA LEU A 144 3.87 10.37 21.57
C LEU A 144 4.51 11.37 22.51
N ILE A 145 3.74 12.34 22.95
CA ILE A 145 4.20 13.42 23.83
C ILE A 145 3.43 13.33 25.15
N VAL A 146 4.16 13.43 26.27
CA VAL A 146 3.59 13.52 27.61
C VAL A 146 3.50 15.00 27.98
N ARG A 147 2.31 15.50 28.27
CA ARG A 147 2.09 16.94 28.54
C ARG A 147 2.94 17.49 29.68
N ARG A 148 3.16 16.70 30.70
CA ARG A 148 3.98 17.10 31.85
C ARG A 148 5.48 17.26 31.55
N LEU A 149 5.97 16.62 30.47
CA LEU A 149 7.37 16.66 30.05
C LEU A 149 7.63 17.69 28.96
N LEU A 150 6.64 18.51 28.60
CA LEU A 150 6.84 19.60 27.66
C LEU A 150 7.75 20.64 28.28
N GLN A 151 8.94 20.78 27.72
CA GLN A 151 9.82 21.89 28.05
C GLN A 151 9.26 23.18 27.43
N PRO A 152 9.28 24.30 28.14
CA PRO A 152 8.89 25.58 27.57
C PRO A 152 9.81 25.89 26.39
N VAL A 153 9.22 26.24 25.26
CA VAL A 153 9.98 26.68 24.09
C VAL A 153 10.63 28.01 24.46
N GLU A 154 11.94 28.04 24.58
CA GLU A 154 12.65 29.30 24.74
C GLU A 154 12.38 30.20 23.54
N PRO A 155 11.85 31.41 23.74
CA PRO A 155 11.63 32.33 22.65
C PRO A 155 12.98 32.63 22.00
N LYS A 156 13.15 32.28 20.74
CA LYS A 156 14.33 32.68 19.99
C LYS A 156 14.37 34.21 20.05
N ALA A 157 15.44 34.75 20.64
CA ALA A 157 15.70 36.16 20.62
C ALA A 157 15.70 36.61 19.14
N ILE A 158 14.80 37.51 18.81
CA ILE A 158 14.78 38.16 17.51
C ILE A 158 15.96 39.11 17.54
N GLU A 159 17.06 38.71 16.93
CA GLU A 159 18.18 39.60 16.69
C GLU A 159 17.67 40.71 15.77
N SER A 160 17.53 41.91 16.32
CA SER A 160 17.14 43.13 15.64
C SER A 160 18.33 43.74 14.89
#